data_4ed3fd29c6ca52a1ef055ae38c9c466b
#
_entry.id   4ed3fd29c6ca52a1ef055ae38c9c466b
#
_cell.length_a   1.000
_cell.length_b   1.000
_cell.length_c   1.000
_cell.angle_alpha   90.00
_cell.angle_beta   90.00
_cell.angle_gamma   90.00
#
_symmetry.space_group_name_H-M   'P 1'
#
loop_
_entity.id
_entity.type
_entity.pdbx_description
1 polymer ?
#
loop_
_entity_poly.entity_id
_entity_poly.type
_entity_poly.pdbx_seq_one_letter_code
_entity_poly.pdbx_strand_id
1 'polypeptide(L)'
;MDGAKVGVRCIATLLMILGACATLATVDANGAAGHADRLNFAPIASSVLTRPTPVKGTDGRFHIVYEVVLTNNTPVTMGIDGFEVRDARTRRVLARLSGPTLAANMGPVAGPPATSTNEPPDLKPAAGLSEEAASDAATTMASSQASVVWLDLKVDSARPRLLEHRIVASSRPPPGTQFSFTGLVGRVPTGGAPVVIGPPVGPGIWVADEGCCTNPAHHRRAVPAFNGELLAVNRFAIDWVLVDSSHRAWIGDPTRLSSYLSYRQPLIAGASGRVVSAHDGVHNNPPQGVLTGSPPINDFAGNYVSIRIGPRRYLLYAHMVPGSLRVRKGQQVRRGQVIGLLGNSGNSSTPHLHFQVSDRPGFAPVDSLPFVFNRFALLGQITDEFSDETLALRPTGDLAFAPAGAPRLRRQELPLDRNVLRFG
;
A
#
# COMPACT_ATOMS: atom_id res chain seq x y z
N MET A 1 52.53 9.58 -39.54
CA MET A 1 52.57 11.03 -39.67
C MET A 1 51.13 11.47 -39.64
N ASP A 2 50.80 12.45 -38.89
CA ASP A 2 49.52 13.01 -38.58
C ASP A 2 48.65 12.27 -37.58
N GLY A 3 48.89 12.61 -36.31
CA GLY A 3 48.02 12.32 -35.19
C GLY A 3 46.88 13.31 -35.12
N ALA A 4 45.65 12.81 -35.23
CA ALA A 4 44.47 13.61 -35.05
C ALA A 4 44.17 13.74 -33.55
N LYS A 5 44.34 14.93 -33.04
CA LYS A 5 43.84 15.37 -31.72
C LYS A 5 42.31 15.46 -31.79
N VAL A 6 41.61 14.54 -31.15
CA VAL A 6 40.20 14.71 -30.76
C VAL A 6 40.20 14.92 -29.27
N GLY A 7 40.20 16.14 -28.85
CA GLY A 7 40.26 16.55 -27.48
C GLY A 7 39.08 17.44 -27.12
N VAL A 8 38.45 17.10 -26.07
CA VAL A 8 37.92 18.01 -25.04
C VAL A 8 37.22 19.29 -25.56
N ARG A 9 35.93 19.16 -25.97
CA ARG A 9 35.04 20.32 -26.16
C ARG A 9 33.63 20.17 -25.62
N CYS A 10 33.32 19.07 -24.93
CA CYS A 10 31.96 18.88 -24.43
C CYS A 10 31.70 19.22 -22.94
N ILE A 11 32.75 19.57 -22.16
CA ILE A 11 32.56 19.81 -20.69
C ILE A 11 32.33 21.30 -20.36
N ALA A 12 32.75 22.22 -21.22
CA ALA A 12 32.62 23.66 -20.92
C ALA A 12 31.20 24.23 -21.11
N THR A 13 30.37 23.62 -21.93
CA THR A 13 29.06 24.16 -22.25
C THR A 13 27.97 23.82 -21.17
N LEU A 14 28.19 22.77 -20.40
CA LEU A 14 27.22 22.41 -19.33
C LEU A 14 27.43 23.23 -18.05
N LEU A 15 28.64 23.73 -17.81
CA LEU A 15 28.94 24.57 -16.63
C LEU A 15 28.41 26.03 -16.77
N MET A 16 28.23 26.53 -17.98
CA MET A 16 27.71 27.90 -18.20
C MET A 16 26.20 28.01 -17.98
N ILE A 17 25.44 26.92 -18.04
CA ILE A 17 23.99 26.95 -17.78
C ILE A 17 23.69 26.98 -16.26
N LEU A 18 24.59 26.46 -15.44
CA LEU A 18 24.45 26.47 -13.97
C LEU A 18 24.89 27.79 -13.31
N GLY A 19 25.72 28.57 -13.96
CA GLY A 19 26.19 29.85 -13.44
C GLY A 19 25.24 31.05 -13.58
N ALA A 20 24.20 30.94 -14.41
CA ALA A 20 23.26 32.03 -14.68
C ALA A 20 22.03 32.09 -13.76
N CYS A 21 21.89 31.17 -12.79
CA CYS A 21 20.75 31.10 -11.87
C CYS A 21 20.98 31.75 -10.49
N ALA A 22 22.13 32.40 -10.25
CA ALA A 22 22.48 32.90 -8.91
C ALA A 22 21.97 34.33 -8.61
N THR A 23 21.23 34.97 -9.52
CA THR A 23 20.61 36.29 -9.26
C THR A 23 19.19 36.30 -9.76
N LEU A 24 18.25 35.84 -8.95
CA LEU A 24 16.84 36.11 -9.16
C LEU A 24 16.24 36.86 -7.98
N ALA A 25 16.02 38.14 -8.25
CA ALA A 25 15.30 39.06 -7.43
C ALA A 25 13.89 38.54 -7.10
N THR A 26 13.44 38.88 -5.91
CA THR A 26 12.03 38.80 -5.49
C THR A 26 11.16 39.58 -6.45
N VAL A 27 10.25 38.91 -7.15
CA VAL A 27 9.17 39.56 -7.90
C VAL A 27 7.85 39.21 -7.23
N ASP A 28 7.20 40.21 -6.72
CA ASP A 28 5.83 40.19 -6.20
C ASP A 28 4.86 39.79 -7.32
N ALA A 29 4.04 38.80 -7.07
CA ALA A 29 3.02 38.30 -8.00
C ALA A 29 1.64 38.82 -7.62
N ASN A 30 1.28 39.98 -8.13
CA ASN A 30 -0.13 40.37 -8.31
C ASN A 30 -0.41 40.54 -9.80
N GLY A 31 -1.30 39.69 -10.32
CA GLY A 31 -1.76 39.80 -11.71
C GLY A 31 -2.45 38.56 -12.20
N ALA A 32 -3.77 38.55 -12.17
CA ALA A 32 -4.60 37.54 -12.84
C ALA A 32 -4.45 37.69 -14.36
N ALA A 33 -3.72 36.78 -15.00
CA ALA A 33 -3.71 36.61 -16.46
C ALA A 33 -3.43 35.13 -16.76
N GLY A 34 -4.05 34.62 -17.82
CA GLY A 34 -4.12 33.23 -18.24
C GLY A 34 -2.83 32.43 -18.07
N HIS A 35 -2.94 31.25 -17.45
CA HIS A 35 -1.82 30.35 -17.26
C HIS A 35 -1.46 29.71 -18.60
N ALA A 36 -0.59 30.35 -19.36
CA ALA A 36 0.30 29.61 -20.24
C ALA A 36 1.14 28.69 -19.36
N ASP A 37 1.27 27.41 -19.72
CA ASP A 37 2.13 26.43 -19.04
C ASP A 37 3.57 26.97 -18.99
N ARG A 38 3.92 27.61 -17.87
CA ARG A 38 5.31 28.00 -17.64
C ARG A 38 6.10 26.71 -17.40
N LEU A 39 7.11 26.48 -18.21
CA LEU A 39 8.07 25.41 -18.00
C LEU A 39 8.59 25.51 -16.55
N ASN A 40 8.45 24.42 -15.79
CA ASN A 40 8.94 24.33 -14.43
C ASN A 40 10.04 23.28 -14.39
N PHE A 41 11.28 23.72 -14.19
CA PHE A 41 12.39 22.81 -13.94
C PHE A 41 12.30 22.30 -12.51
N ALA A 42 12.36 20.98 -12.34
CA ALA A 42 12.43 20.33 -11.03
C ALA A 42 13.60 19.34 -11.02
N PRO A 43 14.49 19.39 -10.01
CA PRO A 43 15.61 18.45 -9.87
C PRO A 43 15.15 17.03 -9.54
N ILE A 44 13.94 16.91 -8.99
CA ILE A 44 13.30 15.65 -8.65
C ILE A 44 12.12 15.43 -9.60
N ALA A 45 12.15 14.33 -10.35
CA ALA A 45 11.01 13.88 -11.12
C ALA A 45 10.01 13.15 -10.22
N SER A 46 8.73 13.16 -10.57
CA SER A 46 7.71 12.38 -9.88
C SER A 46 6.79 11.64 -10.83
N SER A 47 6.33 10.48 -10.41
CA SER A 47 5.27 9.73 -11.05
C SER A 47 4.34 9.14 -9.99
N VAL A 48 3.08 8.89 -10.36
CA VAL A 48 2.09 8.25 -9.48
C VAL A 48 1.80 6.88 -10.05
N LEU A 49 1.92 5.83 -9.23
CA LEU A 49 1.76 4.45 -9.69
C LEU A 49 0.36 4.18 -10.23
N THR A 50 -0.66 4.71 -9.54
CA THR A 50 -2.06 4.48 -9.89
C THR A 50 -2.87 5.74 -9.67
N ARG A 51 -3.89 5.94 -10.51
CA ARG A 51 -4.82 7.07 -10.33
C ARG A 51 -5.52 6.99 -8.98
N PRO A 52 -5.38 7.99 -8.09
CA PRO A 52 -5.97 8.00 -6.77
C PRO A 52 -7.50 7.98 -6.83
N THR A 53 -8.11 6.99 -6.17
CA THR A 53 -9.56 6.82 -6.11
C THR A 53 -10.05 7.00 -4.68
N PRO A 54 -10.89 8.01 -4.39
CA PRO A 54 -11.43 8.21 -3.05
C PRO A 54 -12.33 7.04 -2.62
N VAL A 55 -12.11 6.51 -1.41
CA VAL A 55 -12.93 5.47 -0.79
C VAL A 55 -13.38 5.92 0.61
N LYS A 56 -14.64 5.69 0.95
CA LYS A 56 -15.15 6.03 2.27
C LYS A 56 -14.75 4.95 3.29
N GLY A 57 -14.04 5.33 4.34
CA GLY A 57 -13.68 4.46 5.45
C GLY A 57 -14.74 4.42 6.57
N THR A 58 -14.60 3.45 7.48
CA THR A 58 -15.46 3.30 8.66
C THR A 58 -15.35 4.44 9.67
N ASP A 59 -14.29 5.25 9.60
CA ASP A 59 -14.15 6.50 10.34
C ASP A 59 -15.04 7.64 9.80
N GLY A 60 -15.78 7.38 8.71
CA GLY A 60 -16.68 8.31 8.06
C GLY A 60 -16.00 9.28 7.08
N ARG A 61 -14.67 9.24 6.96
CA ARG A 61 -13.88 10.09 6.05
C ARG A 61 -13.65 9.41 4.72
N PHE A 62 -13.32 10.20 3.71
CA PHE A 62 -12.81 9.67 2.45
C PHE A 62 -11.29 9.57 2.52
N HIS A 63 -10.77 8.40 2.24
CA HIS A 63 -9.35 8.11 2.10
C HIS A 63 -8.97 8.17 0.63
N ILE A 64 -7.89 8.85 0.31
CA ILE A 64 -7.27 8.88 -1.02
C ILE A 64 -5.87 8.31 -0.84
N VAL A 65 -5.73 7.02 -1.13
CA VAL A 65 -4.53 6.22 -0.84
C VAL A 65 -3.79 5.95 -2.14
N TYR A 66 -2.52 6.36 -2.20
CA TYR A 66 -1.68 6.17 -3.39
C TYR A 66 -0.21 6.38 -3.07
N GLU A 67 0.65 6.09 -4.04
CA GLU A 67 2.09 6.21 -3.96
C GLU A 67 2.60 7.21 -4.99
N VAL A 68 3.55 8.06 -4.57
CA VAL A 68 4.32 8.93 -5.44
C VAL A 68 5.76 8.43 -5.48
N VAL A 69 6.22 8.04 -6.64
CA VAL A 69 7.63 7.72 -6.87
C VAL A 69 8.35 9.03 -7.18
N LEU A 70 9.38 9.33 -6.42
CA LEU A 70 10.31 10.42 -6.64
C LEU A 70 11.61 9.85 -7.21
N THR A 71 12.20 10.53 -8.18
CA THR A 71 13.51 10.16 -8.76
C THR A 71 14.42 11.38 -8.74
N ASN A 72 15.60 11.22 -8.16
CA ASN A 72 16.62 12.27 -8.15
C ASN A 72 17.33 12.31 -9.52
N ASN A 73 17.03 13.32 -10.34
CA ASN A 73 17.61 13.52 -11.66
C ASN A 73 18.85 14.42 -11.63
N THR A 74 19.45 14.64 -10.47
CA THR A 74 20.68 15.42 -10.33
C THR A 74 21.88 14.51 -10.13
N PRO A 75 23.11 14.98 -10.44
CA PRO A 75 24.33 14.24 -10.17
C PRO A 75 24.76 14.24 -8.70
N VAL A 76 24.00 14.91 -7.81
CA VAL A 76 24.32 15.05 -6.39
C VAL A 76 23.25 14.40 -5.52
N THR A 77 23.62 14.08 -4.30
CA THR A 77 22.67 13.62 -3.28
C THR A 77 21.70 14.73 -2.92
N MET A 78 20.41 14.43 -2.87
CA MET A 78 19.33 15.34 -2.51
C MET A 78 18.62 14.85 -1.25
N GLY A 79 18.32 15.76 -0.32
CA GLY A 79 17.38 15.55 0.77
C GLY A 79 16.01 16.09 0.37
N ILE A 80 14.96 15.35 0.70
CA ILE A 80 13.59 15.83 0.62
C ILE A 80 13.21 16.37 2.00
N ASP A 81 13.19 17.68 2.13
CA ASP A 81 12.94 18.37 3.40
C ASP A 81 11.43 18.53 3.69
N GLY A 82 10.61 18.46 2.63
CA GLY A 82 9.16 18.55 2.76
C GLY A 82 8.42 18.06 1.51
N PHE A 83 7.27 17.48 1.75
CA PHE A 83 6.34 17.03 0.71
C PHE A 83 4.93 17.53 1.03
N GLU A 84 4.30 18.22 0.07
CA GLU A 84 2.99 18.80 0.27
C GLU A 84 2.04 18.38 -0.84
N VAL A 85 0.81 18.01 -0.46
CA VAL A 85 -0.28 17.72 -1.40
C VAL A 85 -1.36 18.79 -1.27
N ARG A 86 -1.76 19.37 -2.39
CA ARG A 86 -2.83 20.37 -2.49
C ARG A 86 -3.95 19.90 -3.42
N ASP A 87 -5.14 20.37 -3.16
CA ASP A 87 -6.18 20.45 -4.20
C ASP A 87 -5.75 21.52 -5.20
N ALA A 88 -5.48 21.13 -6.43
CA ALA A 88 -4.94 22.03 -7.45
C ALA A 88 -5.91 23.18 -7.82
N ARG A 89 -7.23 22.98 -7.65
CA ARG A 89 -8.25 23.98 -7.96
C ARG A 89 -8.39 25.02 -6.86
N THR A 90 -8.48 24.58 -5.61
CA THR A 90 -8.73 25.45 -4.46
C THR A 90 -7.46 25.94 -3.77
N ARG A 91 -6.31 25.37 -4.12
CA ARG A 91 -5.01 25.59 -3.48
C ARG A 91 -4.95 25.15 -2.01
N ARG A 92 -6.03 24.53 -1.51
CA ARG A 92 -6.07 24.03 -0.13
C ARG A 92 -5.04 22.91 0.07
N VAL A 93 -4.24 23.03 1.11
CA VAL A 93 -3.32 21.98 1.54
C VAL A 93 -4.13 20.83 2.13
N LEU A 94 -3.91 19.62 1.63
CA LEU A 94 -4.55 18.38 2.07
C LEU A 94 -3.64 17.56 2.98
N ALA A 95 -2.33 17.61 2.72
CA ALA A 95 -1.31 17.01 3.57
C ALA A 95 0.00 17.80 3.46
N ARG A 96 0.74 17.83 4.57
CA ARG A 96 2.11 18.34 4.63
C ARG A 96 2.93 17.36 5.46
N LEU A 97 4.00 16.83 4.85
CA LEU A 97 4.92 15.90 5.46
C LEU A 97 6.30 16.56 5.54
N SER A 98 6.95 16.50 6.70
CA SER A 98 8.32 16.99 6.91
C SER A 98 8.93 16.27 8.12
N GLY A 99 10.25 16.28 8.23
CA GLY A 99 10.98 15.65 9.35
C GLY A 99 10.51 14.20 9.59
N PRO A 100 10.28 13.80 10.86
CA PRO A 100 9.89 12.42 11.19
C PRO A 100 8.63 11.92 10.46
N THR A 101 7.65 12.82 10.22
CA THR A 101 6.43 12.45 9.50
C THR A 101 6.73 12.11 8.04
N LEU A 102 7.63 12.84 7.38
CA LEU A 102 8.04 12.50 6.03
C LEU A 102 8.85 11.21 6.01
N ALA A 103 9.81 11.06 6.91
CA ALA A 103 10.63 9.86 7.04
C ALA A 103 9.79 8.60 7.26
N ALA A 104 8.77 8.67 8.10
CA ALA A 104 7.83 7.56 8.32
C ALA A 104 6.98 7.22 7.08
N ASN A 105 6.86 8.12 6.11
CA ASN A 105 6.03 7.98 4.91
C ASN A 105 6.85 7.95 3.61
N MET A 106 8.17 7.88 3.67
CA MET A 106 9.06 7.82 2.53
C MET A 106 10.09 6.71 2.71
N GLY A 107 10.51 6.09 1.63
CA GLY A 107 11.55 5.09 1.66
C GLY A 107 11.95 4.64 0.25
N PRO A 108 12.98 3.80 0.13
CA PRO A 108 13.43 3.31 -1.16
C PRO A 108 12.33 2.49 -1.85
N VAL A 109 12.39 2.42 -3.18
CA VAL A 109 11.63 1.42 -3.92
C VAL A 109 12.23 0.07 -3.55
N ALA A 110 11.54 -0.67 -2.69
CA ALA A 110 11.94 -2.01 -2.26
C ALA A 110 11.06 -3.03 -2.96
N GLY A 111 11.68 -4.01 -3.60
CA GLY A 111 11.03 -5.27 -3.93
C GLY A 111 10.67 -6.04 -2.66
N PRO A 112 9.93 -7.16 -2.77
CA PRO A 112 9.75 -8.05 -1.64
C PRO A 112 11.12 -8.41 -1.07
N PRO A 113 11.31 -8.44 0.25
CA PRO A 113 12.59 -8.80 0.85
C PRO A 113 13.04 -10.15 0.30
N ALA A 114 14.31 -10.24 -0.10
CA ALA A 114 14.89 -11.47 -0.63
C ALA A 114 15.00 -12.59 0.42
N THR A 115 14.72 -12.27 1.67
CA THR A 115 14.71 -13.19 2.81
C THR A 115 13.45 -12.96 3.61
N SER A 116 12.87 -14.05 4.07
CA SER A 116 11.58 -14.20 4.75
C SER A 116 11.49 -13.60 6.16
N THR A 117 11.99 -12.42 6.36
CA THR A 117 11.49 -11.62 7.44
C THR A 117 10.37 -10.78 6.83
N ASN A 118 9.12 -11.13 7.12
CA ASN A 118 7.95 -10.32 6.77
C ASN A 118 7.92 -8.99 7.53
N GLU A 119 9.01 -8.66 8.18
CA GLU A 119 9.19 -7.31 8.67
C GLU A 119 9.31 -6.39 7.45
N PRO A 120 8.50 -5.32 7.37
CA PRO A 120 8.84 -4.20 6.53
C PRO A 120 10.31 -3.89 6.82
N PRO A 121 11.14 -3.54 5.80
CA PRO A 121 12.52 -3.16 6.08
C PRO A 121 12.45 -2.22 7.26
N ASP A 122 12.98 -2.69 8.39
CA ASP A 122 12.85 -2.03 9.67
C ASP A 122 13.27 -0.59 9.44
N LEU A 123 12.31 0.33 9.47
CA LEU A 123 12.61 1.75 9.62
C LEU A 123 13.08 2.02 11.06
N LYS A 124 13.39 0.96 11.82
CA LYS A 124 14.23 1.11 12.99
C LYS A 124 15.53 1.73 12.51
N PRO A 125 15.94 2.88 13.08
CA PRO A 125 17.23 3.46 12.82
C PRO A 125 18.28 2.35 12.87
N ALA A 126 19.15 2.29 11.88
CA ALA A 126 20.30 1.38 11.94
C ALA A 126 20.90 1.52 13.35
N ALA A 127 21.04 0.39 14.06
CA ALA A 127 21.36 0.40 15.49
C ALA A 127 22.53 1.37 15.75
N GLY A 128 22.27 2.41 16.55
CA GLY A 128 23.24 3.44 16.87
C GLY A 128 23.05 4.80 16.20
N LEU A 129 22.09 5.00 15.29
CA LEU A 129 21.77 6.33 14.77
C LEU A 129 20.80 7.05 15.72
N SER A 130 20.98 8.38 15.86
CA SER A 130 19.95 9.21 16.46
C SER A 130 18.67 9.23 15.60
N GLU A 131 17.53 9.53 16.20
CA GLU A 131 16.24 9.63 15.48
C GLU A 131 16.31 10.66 14.33
N GLU A 132 17.05 11.75 14.52
CA GLU A 132 17.28 12.76 13.50
C GLU A 132 18.13 12.22 12.33
N ALA A 133 19.21 11.50 12.61
CA ALA A 133 20.05 10.88 11.58
C ALA A 133 19.33 9.81 10.79
N ALA A 134 18.45 9.03 11.43
CA ALA A 134 17.60 8.05 10.78
C ALA A 134 16.54 8.71 9.89
N SER A 135 15.95 9.81 10.35
CA SER A 135 15.01 10.63 9.60
C SER A 135 15.65 11.24 8.35
N ASP A 136 16.87 11.75 8.48
CA ASP A 136 17.62 12.30 7.33
C ASP A 136 18.00 11.22 6.33
N ALA A 137 18.44 10.05 6.78
CA ALA A 137 18.74 8.92 5.91
C ALA A 137 17.52 8.44 5.11
N ALA A 138 16.34 8.36 5.73
CA ALA A 138 15.10 7.92 5.08
C ALA A 138 14.61 8.89 3.99
N THR A 139 14.93 10.19 4.10
CA THR A 139 14.51 11.22 3.15
C THR A 139 15.62 11.64 2.19
N THR A 140 16.80 11.03 2.27
CA THR A 140 17.94 11.31 1.40
C THR A 140 17.95 10.38 0.20
N MET A 141 18.22 10.93 -0.99
CA MET A 141 18.24 10.23 -2.26
C MET A 141 19.58 10.46 -2.97
N ALA A 142 20.34 9.41 -3.22
CA ALA A 142 21.52 9.48 -4.07
C ALA A 142 21.16 9.87 -5.51
N SER A 143 22.17 10.22 -6.33
CA SER A 143 21.97 10.45 -7.76
C SER A 143 21.27 9.25 -8.40
N SER A 144 20.27 9.50 -9.23
CA SER A 144 19.46 8.50 -9.94
C SER A 144 18.65 7.55 -9.06
N GLN A 145 18.66 7.73 -7.74
CA GLN A 145 17.85 6.94 -6.83
C GLN A 145 16.37 7.28 -6.95
N ALA A 146 15.54 6.24 -6.88
CA ALA A 146 14.09 6.36 -6.74
C ALA A 146 13.67 6.04 -5.29
N SER A 147 12.69 6.79 -4.80
CA SER A 147 12.04 6.58 -3.49
C SER A 147 10.53 6.73 -3.62
N VAL A 148 9.79 6.08 -2.75
CA VAL A 148 8.32 6.14 -2.70
C VAL A 148 7.89 7.02 -1.55
N VAL A 149 6.91 7.88 -1.78
CA VAL A 149 6.14 8.57 -0.74
C VAL A 149 4.76 7.92 -0.69
N TRP A 150 4.41 7.30 0.45
CA TRP A 150 3.12 6.68 0.70
C TRP A 150 2.15 7.70 1.29
N LEU A 151 1.00 7.85 0.68
CA LEU A 151 0.02 8.87 1.04
C LEU A 151 -1.34 8.27 1.40
N ASP A 152 -1.93 8.72 2.51
CA ASP A 152 -3.33 8.59 2.85
C ASP A 152 -3.90 9.97 3.15
N LEU A 153 -4.59 10.56 2.18
CA LEU A 153 -5.24 11.86 2.36
C LEU A 153 -6.65 11.64 2.90
N LYS A 154 -6.89 12.12 4.11
CA LYS A 154 -8.21 12.05 4.76
C LYS A 154 -9.00 13.33 4.49
N VAL A 155 -10.11 13.22 3.76
CA VAL A 155 -10.98 14.35 3.44
C VAL A 155 -12.41 14.07 3.85
N ASP A 156 -13.12 15.06 4.39
CA ASP A 156 -14.44 14.84 4.99
C ASP A 156 -15.56 14.76 3.94
N SER A 157 -15.69 15.76 3.03
CA SER A 157 -16.78 15.84 2.06
C SER A 157 -16.35 16.25 0.65
N ALA A 158 -15.51 17.25 0.51
CA ALA A 158 -15.07 17.76 -0.78
C ALA A 158 -13.90 16.92 -1.33
N ARG A 159 -14.19 16.00 -2.24
CA ARG A 159 -13.18 15.19 -2.91
C ARG A 159 -12.46 16.01 -3.98
N PRO A 160 -11.14 16.25 -3.87
CA PRO A 160 -10.39 16.96 -4.89
C PRO A 160 -10.44 16.17 -6.20
N ARG A 161 -10.54 16.87 -7.34
CA ARG A 161 -10.52 16.26 -8.68
C ARG A 161 -9.13 16.18 -9.28
N LEU A 162 -8.24 17.06 -8.81
CA LEU A 162 -6.85 17.16 -9.26
C LEU A 162 -5.99 17.47 -8.05
N LEU A 163 -5.00 16.62 -7.80
CA LEU A 163 -3.99 16.82 -6.76
C LEU A 163 -2.75 17.45 -7.36
N GLU A 164 -2.11 18.31 -6.60
CA GLU A 164 -0.83 18.94 -6.92
C GLU A 164 0.18 18.54 -5.86
N HIS A 165 1.35 18.02 -6.29
CA HIS A 165 2.45 17.63 -5.43
C HIS A 165 3.54 18.70 -5.49
N ARG A 166 3.98 19.14 -4.31
CA ARG A 166 5.07 20.11 -4.15
C ARG A 166 6.09 19.53 -3.19
N ILE A 167 7.36 19.84 -3.44
CA ILE A 167 8.45 19.47 -2.54
C ILE A 167 9.26 20.70 -2.13
N VAL A 168 9.90 20.55 -0.98
CA VAL A 168 11.10 21.28 -0.58
C VAL A 168 12.23 20.27 -0.58
N ALA A 169 13.29 20.55 -1.30
CA ALA A 169 14.44 19.67 -1.42
C ALA A 169 15.73 20.48 -1.37
N SER A 170 16.78 19.92 -0.80
CA SER A 170 18.09 20.55 -0.73
C SER A 170 19.18 19.57 -1.11
N SER A 171 20.24 20.06 -1.76
CA SER A 171 21.40 19.24 -2.04
C SER A 171 22.17 18.93 -0.76
N ARG A 172 22.77 17.74 -0.70
CA ARG A 172 23.65 17.27 0.38
C ARG A 172 25.08 17.11 -0.15
N PRO A 173 25.73 18.17 -0.67
CA PRO A 173 27.09 18.07 -1.20
C PRO A 173 28.14 18.19 -0.09
N PRO A 174 29.43 17.93 -0.44
CA PRO A 174 30.55 18.51 0.29
C PRO A 174 30.40 20.02 0.42
N PRO A 175 30.97 20.64 1.47
CA PRO A 175 30.80 22.08 1.75
C PRO A 175 31.08 22.96 0.54
N GLY A 176 30.19 23.91 0.23
CA GLY A 176 30.40 25.00 -0.72
C GLY A 176 29.46 25.06 -1.92
N THR A 177 28.61 24.08 -2.16
CA THR A 177 27.70 24.04 -3.33
C THR A 177 26.28 23.64 -2.97
N GLN A 178 25.75 24.17 -1.87
CA GLN A 178 24.36 23.90 -1.49
C GLN A 178 23.37 24.66 -2.36
N PHE A 179 22.38 23.96 -2.90
CA PHE A 179 21.22 24.58 -3.49
C PHE A 179 19.91 23.99 -2.88
N SER A 180 18.87 24.79 -2.88
CA SER A 180 17.54 24.35 -2.48
C SER A 180 16.54 24.55 -3.60
N PHE A 181 15.52 23.71 -3.59
CA PHE A 181 14.40 23.78 -4.54
C PHE A 181 13.08 23.73 -3.78
N THR A 182 12.17 24.63 -4.11
CA THR A 182 10.79 24.59 -3.65
C THR A 182 9.87 24.73 -4.84
N GLY A 183 9.08 23.71 -5.14
CA GLY A 183 8.24 23.81 -6.31
C GLY A 183 7.31 22.63 -6.56
N LEU A 184 6.60 22.74 -7.67
CA LEU A 184 5.72 21.72 -8.19
C LEU A 184 6.55 20.58 -8.80
N VAL A 185 6.24 19.35 -8.43
CA VAL A 185 6.84 18.15 -9.03
C VAL A 185 5.83 17.30 -9.79
N GLY A 186 4.54 17.52 -9.62
CA GLY A 186 3.55 16.77 -10.40
C GLY A 186 2.10 17.14 -10.09
N ARG A 187 1.22 16.71 -11.00
CA ARG A 187 -0.23 16.75 -10.83
C ARG A 187 -0.84 15.42 -11.22
N VAL A 188 -1.85 14.98 -10.48
CA VAL A 188 -2.57 13.73 -10.79
C VAL A 188 -4.08 13.95 -10.64
N PRO A 189 -4.89 13.56 -11.66
CA PRO A 189 -6.32 13.56 -11.51
C PRO A 189 -6.76 12.45 -10.54
N THR A 190 -7.66 12.77 -9.63
CA THR A 190 -8.37 11.76 -8.85
C THR A 190 -9.59 11.25 -9.62
N GLY A 191 -10.15 10.14 -9.21
CA GLY A 191 -11.42 9.71 -9.78
C GLY A 191 -11.62 8.21 -9.77
N GLY A 192 -12.69 7.79 -10.45
CA GLY A 192 -13.19 6.44 -10.33
C GLY A 192 -14.15 6.29 -9.14
N ALA A 193 -14.68 5.07 -8.99
CA ALA A 193 -15.48 4.66 -7.86
C ALA A 193 -14.90 3.36 -7.31
N PRO A 194 -14.94 3.15 -5.98
CA PRO A 194 -14.54 1.88 -5.40
C PRO A 194 -15.47 0.75 -5.91
N VAL A 195 -14.94 -0.46 -5.93
CA VAL A 195 -15.72 -1.63 -6.33
C VAL A 195 -16.66 -2.02 -5.18
N VAL A 196 -17.96 -2.13 -5.43
CA VAL A 196 -18.93 -2.54 -4.40
C VAL A 196 -19.09 -4.07 -4.44
N ILE A 197 -18.81 -4.72 -3.32
CA ILE A 197 -18.87 -6.18 -3.19
C ILE A 197 -19.67 -6.61 -1.95
N GLY A 198 -19.99 -7.89 -1.85
CA GLY A 198 -20.45 -8.54 -0.63
C GLY A 198 -19.30 -9.14 0.18
N PRO A 199 -19.61 -9.75 1.33
CA PRO A 199 -18.60 -10.42 2.16
C PRO A 199 -17.85 -11.50 1.38
N PRO A 200 -16.54 -11.66 1.62
CA PRO A 200 -15.75 -12.77 1.08
C PRO A 200 -15.78 -14.02 1.96
N VAL A 201 -16.33 -13.90 3.16
CA VAL A 201 -16.39 -14.92 4.22
C VAL A 201 -17.82 -15.15 4.70
N GLY A 202 -18.08 -16.27 5.35
CA GLY A 202 -19.36 -16.60 5.95
C GLY A 202 -19.74 -15.69 7.12
N PRO A 203 -20.97 -15.86 7.68
CA PRO A 203 -21.41 -15.13 8.86
C PRO A 203 -20.45 -15.34 10.03
N GLY A 204 -20.19 -14.29 10.82
CA GLY A 204 -19.31 -14.33 11.98
C GLY A 204 -18.81 -12.95 12.38
N ILE A 205 -17.95 -12.93 13.42
CA ILE A 205 -17.25 -11.73 13.89
C ILE A 205 -15.84 -11.80 13.29
N TRP A 206 -15.51 -10.84 12.44
CA TRP A 206 -14.27 -10.83 11.69
C TRP A 206 -13.45 -9.58 11.98
N VAL A 207 -12.15 -9.75 12.10
CA VAL A 207 -11.18 -8.67 12.19
C VAL A 207 -10.62 -8.41 10.80
N ALA A 208 -10.60 -7.15 10.39
CA ALA A 208 -9.92 -6.68 9.18
C ALA A 208 -8.47 -6.33 9.54
N ASP A 209 -7.59 -7.32 9.51
CA ASP A 209 -6.18 -7.13 9.82
C ASP A 209 -5.40 -6.68 8.58
N GLU A 210 -4.28 -5.96 8.78
CA GLU A 210 -3.43 -5.40 7.71
C GLU A 210 -4.20 -4.57 6.66
N GLY A 211 -5.40 -4.11 7.05
CA GLY A 211 -6.28 -3.36 6.18
C GLY A 211 -5.81 -1.93 5.92
N CYS A 212 -6.50 -1.27 5.01
CA CYS A 212 -6.27 0.14 4.71
C CYS A 212 -6.47 1.00 5.98
N CYS A 213 -5.70 2.03 6.28
CA CYS A 213 -4.72 2.64 5.42
C CYS A 213 -3.46 2.96 6.24
N THR A 214 -3.11 2.08 7.17
CA THR A 214 -1.97 2.24 8.08
C THR A 214 -0.68 2.12 7.29
N ASN A 215 0.17 3.14 7.35
CA ASN A 215 1.39 3.19 6.55
C ASN A 215 2.47 2.15 6.92
N PRO A 216 2.67 1.74 8.19
CA PRO A 216 3.67 0.70 8.49
C PRO A 216 3.22 -0.72 8.10
N ALA A 217 1.93 -0.96 7.81
CA ALA A 217 1.45 -2.27 7.41
C ALA A 217 2.18 -2.80 6.16
N HIS A 218 2.55 -4.07 6.14
CA HIS A 218 3.31 -4.67 5.03
C HIS A 218 2.51 -4.62 3.70
N HIS A 219 1.19 -4.76 3.74
CA HIS A 219 0.34 -4.58 2.57
C HIS A 219 0.51 -3.20 1.94
N ARG A 220 0.66 -2.18 2.76
CA ARG A 220 0.79 -0.80 2.31
C ARG A 220 2.16 -0.53 1.69
N ARG A 221 3.21 -1.21 2.18
CA ARG A 221 4.61 -1.01 1.75
C ARG A 221 5.00 -1.87 0.56
N ALA A 222 4.19 -2.85 0.17
CA ALA A 222 4.49 -3.75 -0.93
C ALA A 222 4.38 -3.06 -2.30
N VAL A 223 5.51 -2.56 -2.81
CA VAL A 223 5.64 -1.94 -4.14
C VAL A 223 6.75 -2.66 -4.93
N PRO A 224 6.58 -3.96 -5.22
CA PRO A 224 7.55 -4.71 -6.01
C PRO A 224 7.52 -4.32 -7.48
N ALA A 225 8.61 -4.66 -8.18
CA ALA A 225 8.68 -4.60 -9.63
C ALA A 225 8.37 -5.97 -10.24
N PHE A 226 7.31 -6.05 -11.04
CA PHE A 226 6.99 -7.23 -11.85
C PHE A 226 7.06 -6.88 -13.32
N ASN A 227 7.85 -7.64 -14.09
CA ASN A 227 8.04 -7.40 -15.53
C ASN A 227 8.48 -5.96 -15.85
N GLY A 228 9.24 -5.32 -14.94
CA GLY A 228 9.69 -3.93 -15.08
C GLY A 228 8.67 -2.85 -14.69
N GLU A 229 7.47 -3.21 -14.23
CA GLU A 229 6.43 -2.30 -13.76
C GLU A 229 6.37 -2.31 -12.23
N LEU A 230 6.45 -1.13 -11.59
CA LEU A 230 6.22 -0.99 -10.15
C LEU A 230 4.71 -1.05 -9.87
N LEU A 231 4.31 -1.90 -8.94
CA LEU A 231 2.91 -2.15 -8.63
C LEU A 231 2.66 -2.12 -7.12
N ALA A 232 1.61 -1.44 -6.68
CA ALA A 232 1.17 -1.50 -5.29
C ALA A 232 0.18 -2.67 -5.12
N VAL A 233 0.76 -3.87 -5.04
CA VAL A 233 0.01 -5.13 -5.18
C VAL A 233 -1.05 -5.35 -4.12
N ASN A 234 -0.81 -4.91 -2.86
CA ASN A 234 -1.68 -5.17 -1.71
C ASN A 234 -2.30 -3.90 -1.09
N ARG A 235 -2.22 -2.72 -1.75
CA ARG A 235 -2.63 -1.41 -1.19
C ARG A 235 -3.96 -1.42 -0.42
N PHE A 236 -4.93 -2.21 -0.85
CA PHE A 236 -6.26 -2.34 -0.23
C PHE A 236 -6.58 -3.78 0.17
N ALA A 237 -5.57 -4.65 0.25
CA ALA A 237 -5.78 -6.00 0.75
C ALA A 237 -6.19 -5.98 2.23
N ILE A 238 -6.91 -7.00 2.65
CA ILE A 238 -7.31 -7.23 4.03
C ILE A 238 -7.09 -8.70 4.34
N ASP A 239 -6.46 -8.96 5.47
CA ASP A 239 -6.32 -10.28 6.06
C ASP A 239 -7.43 -10.51 7.07
N TRP A 240 -8.33 -11.45 6.74
CA TRP A 240 -9.54 -11.70 7.53
C TRP A 240 -9.29 -12.77 8.58
N VAL A 241 -9.42 -12.39 9.85
CA VAL A 241 -9.29 -13.28 11.00
C VAL A 241 -10.63 -13.41 11.71
N LEU A 242 -11.14 -14.63 11.86
CA LEU A 242 -12.37 -14.91 12.62
C LEU A 242 -12.06 -14.92 14.11
N VAL A 243 -12.92 -14.28 14.88
CA VAL A 243 -12.86 -14.28 16.35
C VAL A 243 -14.20 -14.72 16.95
N ASP A 244 -14.18 -15.21 18.19
CA ASP A 244 -15.39 -15.52 18.94
C ASP A 244 -15.99 -14.26 19.62
N SER A 245 -17.04 -14.46 20.41
CA SER A 245 -17.70 -13.37 21.15
C SER A 245 -16.83 -12.74 22.24
N SER A 246 -15.75 -13.39 22.63
CA SER A 246 -14.72 -12.88 23.55
C SER A 246 -13.51 -12.31 22.82
N HIS A 247 -13.57 -12.19 21.49
CA HIS A 247 -12.50 -11.71 20.61
C HIS A 247 -11.23 -12.58 20.65
N ARG A 248 -11.37 -13.89 20.82
CA ARG A 248 -10.26 -14.85 20.69
C ARG A 248 -10.17 -15.32 19.26
N ALA A 249 -8.94 -15.28 18.69
CA ALA A 249 -8.65 -15.77 17.35
C ALA A 249 -8.34 -17.28 17.32
N TRP A 250 -7.85 -17.84 18.44
CA TRP A 250 -7.58 -19.27 18.60
C TRP A 250 -7.84 -19.73 20.04
N ILE A 251 -8.05 -21.05 20.21
CA ILE A 251 -8.33 -21.69 21.49
C ILE A 251 -7.53 -23.00 21.56
N GLY A 252 -6.80 -23.20 22.64
CA GLY A 252 -6.02 -24.42 22.87
C GLY A 252 -4.55 -24.25 22.46
N ASP A 253 -4.02 -25.17 21.66
CA ASP A 253 -2.60 -25.19 21.26
C ASP A 253 -2.39 -24.33 19.99
N PRO A 254 -1.66 -23.20 20.05
CA PRO A 254 -1.44 -22.32 18.91
C PRO A 254 -0.59 -22.94 17.79
N THR A 255 0.08 -24.07 18.04
CA THR A 255 0.87 -24.77 17.01
C THR A 255 0.00 -25.64 16.08
N ARG A 256 -1.30 -25.74 16.37
CA ARG A 256 -2.26 -26.56 15.62
C ARG A 256 -3.19 -25.70 14.80
N LEU A 257 -3.29 -25.98 13.50
CA LEU A 257 -4.24 -25.29 12.61
C LEU A 257 -5.68 -25.33 13.13
N SER A 258 -6.10 -26.47 13.71
CA SER A 258 -7.46 -26.66 14.24
C SER A 258 -7.79 -25.79 15.45
N SER A 259 -6.81 -25.17 16.08
CA SER A 259 -7.03 -24.24 17.19
C SER A 259 -7.51 -22.88 16.72
N TYR A 260 -7.24 -22.51 15.47
CA TYR A 260 -7.63 -21.20 14.90
C TYR A 260 -9.07 -21.23 14.42
N LEU A 261 -9.87 -20.27 14.87
CA LEU A 261 -11.29 -20.19 14.52
C LEU A 261 -11.49 -19.89 13.02
N SER A 262 -10.55 -19.25 12.37
CA SER A 262 -10.52 -19.00 10.93
C SER A 262 -10.35 -20.29 10.10
N TYR A 263 -9.63 -21.29 10.63
CA TYR A 263 -9.26 -22.46 9.84
C TYR A 263 -10.46 -23.24 9.36
N ARG A 264 -10.50 -23.54 8.04
CA ARG A 264 -11.57 -24.24 7.33
C ARG A 264 -12.93 -23.53 7.30
N GLN A 265 -12.97 -22.23 7.60
CA GLN A 265 -14.18 -21.45 7.39
C GLN A 265 -14.53 -21.35 5.91
N PRO A 266 -15.83 -21.35 5.53
CA PRO A 266 -16.24 -21.25 4.16
C PRO A 266 -15.90 -19.86 3.58
N LEU A 267 -15.22 -19.86 2.44
CA LEU A 267 -15.00 -18.67 1.62
C LEU A 267 -16.11 -18.55 0.59
N ILE A 268 -16.68 -17.36 0.49
CA ILE A 268 -17.85 -17.12 -0.38
C ILE A 268 -17.55 -16.05 -1.44
N ALA A 269 -18.09 -16.20 -2.62
CA ALA A 269 -17.92 -15.24 -3.70
C ALA A 269 -18.60 -13.91 -3.33
N GLY A 270 -17.81 -12.84 -3.13
CA GLY A 270 -18.29 -11.49 -2.81
C GLY A 270 -19.11 -10.82 -3.92
N ALA A 271 -18.98 -11.33 -5.14
CA ALA A 271 -19.76 -10.91 -6.32
C ALA A 271 -19.95 -12.07 -7.29
N SER A 272 -20.98 -11.99 -8.13
CA SER A 272 -21.12 -12.91 -9.26
C SER A 272 -20.05 -12.62 -10.32
N GLY A 273 -19.51 -13.66 -10.95
CA GLY A 273 -18.46 -13.51 -11.94
C GLY A 273 -17.97 -14.83 -12.51
N ARG A 274 -16.87 -14.78 -13.23
CA ARG A 274 -16.22 -15.96 -13.82
C ARG A 274 -14.88 -16.22 -13.14
N VAL A 275 -14.62 -17.44 -12.70
CA VAL A 275 -13.31 -17.88 -12.22
C VAL A 275 -12.34 -17.84 -13.40
N VAL A 276 -11.29 -17.04 -13.28
CA VAL A 276 -10.27 -16.84 -14.33
C VAL A 276 -8.95 -17.51 -13.97
N SER A 277 -8.70 -17.73 -12.69
CA SER A 277 -7.56 -18.48 -12.17
C SER A 277 -7.98 -19.26 -10.93
N ALA A 278 -7.46 -20.46 -10.79
CA ALA A 278 -7.58 -21.32 -9.62
C ALA A 278 -6.28 -22.12 -9.52
N HIS A 279 -5.64 -22.06 -8.38
CA HIS A 279 -4.40 -22.76 -8.07
C HIS A 279 -4.62 -23.59 -6.80
N ASP A 280 -4.23 -24.85 -6.82
CA ASP A 280 -4.44 -25.79 -5.73
C ASP A 280 -3.25 -26.76 -5.62
N GLY A 281 -3.09 -27.39 -4.46
CA GLY A 281 -2.03 -28.38 -4.19
C GLY A 281 -0.88 -27.88 -3.34
N VAL A 282 -0.87 -26.59 -2.97
CA VAL A 282 0.12 -26.04 -2.01
C VAL A 282 -0.28 -26.47 -0.59
N HIS A 283 0.62 -27.12 0.14
CA HIS A 283 0.35 -27.57 1.50
C HIS A 283 0.14 -26.39 2.46
N ASN A 284 -0.67 -26.61 3.51
CA ASN A 284 -0.73 -25.65 4.60
C ASN A 284 0.59 -25.65 5.38
N ASN A 285 1.04 -24.47 5.77
CA ASN A 285 2.10 -24.33 6.77
C ASN A 285 1.57 -24.72 8.16
N PRO A 286 2.40 -25.25 9.06
CA PRO A 286 2.07 -25.27 10.48
C PRO A 286 1.97 -23.82 10.98
N PRO A 287 1.08 -23.50 11.94
CA PRO A 287 1.07 -22.19 12.56
C PRO A 287 2.41 -21.92 13.24
N GLN A 288 3.04 -20.81 12.91
CA GLN A 288 4.34 -20.40 13.44
C GLN A 288 4.49 -18.88 13.28
N GLY A 289 5.35 -18.27 14.10
CA GLY A 289 5.51 -16.82 14.08
C GLY A 289 6.10 -16.32 12.77
N VAL A 290 7.21 -16.87 12.30
CA VAL A 290 7.89 -16.44 11.09
C VAL A 290 8.17 -17.63 10.18
N LEU A 291 7.84 -17.51 8.91
CA LEU A 291 8.16 -18.53 7.92
C LEU A 291 9.67 -18.62 7.70
N THR A 292 10.20 -19.83 7.70
CA THR A 292 11.61 -20.08 7.39
C THR A 292 11.84 -20.12 5.87
N GLY A 293 11.79 -18.96 5.21
CA GLY A 293 11.97 -18.81 3.78
C GLY A 293 10.68 -18.38 3.06
N SER A 294 10.86 -17.60 1.98
CA SER A 294 9.74 -17.23 1.12
C SER A 294 9.39 -18.36 0.17
N PRO A 295 8.11 -18.73 0.01
CA PRO A 295 7.71 -19.66 -1.02
C PRO A 295 8.04 -19.13 -2.42
N PRO A 296 8.18 -20.00 -3.44
CA PRO A 296 8.29 -19.56 -4.82
C PRO A 296 7.18 -18.59 -5.18
N ILE A 297 7.46 -17.62 -6.06
CA ILE A 297 6.49 -16.57 -6.41
C ILE A 297 5.16 -17.11 -6.91
N ASN A 298 5.16 -18.25 -7.57
CA ASN A 298 3.94 -18.91 -8.06
C ASN A 298 3.09 -19.51 -6.93
N ASP A 299 3.70 -19.83 -5.80
CA ASP A 299 3.06 -20.42 -4.62
C ASP A 299 2.89 -19.40 -3.49
N PHE A 300 3.29 -18.14 -3.71
CA PHE A 300 3.24 -17.09 -2.69
C PHE A 300 1.82 -16.88 -2.13
N ALA A 301 0.82 -16.85 -3.00
CA ALA A 301 -0.59 -16.79 -2.58
C ALA A 301 -1.15 -18.12 -2.06
N GLY A 302 -0.35 -19.18 -2.03
CA GLY A 302 -0.82 -20.53 -1.70
C GLY A 302 -1.90 -21.02 -2.66
N ASN A 303 -2.86 -21.78 -2.15
CA ASN A 303 -4.04 -22.13 -2.92
C ASN A 303 -4.95 -20.92 -3.04
N TYR A 304 -5.38 -20.59 -4.25
CA TYR A 304 -6.16 -19.37 -4.46
C TYR A 304 -7.22 -19.50 -5.58
N VAL A 305 -8.20 -18.62 -5.51
CA VAL A 305 -9.20 -18.42 -6.56
C VAL A 305 -9.22 -16.94 -6.94
N SER A 306 -9.17 -16.66 -8.27
CA SER A 306 -9.39 -15.33 -8.82
C SER A 306 -10.67 -15.28 -9.65
N ILE A 307 -11.58 -14.34 -9.35
CA ILE A 307 -12.90 -14.19 -9.96
C ILE A 307 -12.98 -12.86 -10.70
N ARG A 308 -13.16 -12.89 -12.02
CA ARG A 308 -13.44 -11.68 -12.80
C ARG A 308 -14.90 -11.25 -12.60
N ILE A 309 -15.11 -10.06 -12.08
CA ILE A 309 -16.42 -9.47 -11.79
C ILE A 309 -16.78 -8.30 -12.71
N GLY A 310 -15.84 -7.88 -13.56
CA GLY A 310 -16.03 -6.81 -14.55
C GLY A 310 -14.73 -6.53 -15.31
N PRO A 311 -14.73 -5.54 -16.22
CA PRO A 311 -13.52 -5.11 -16.92
C PRO A 311 -12.48 -4.61 -15.90
N ARG A 312 -11.28 -5.22 -15.92
CA ARG A 312 -10.17 -4.89 -15.00
C ARG A 312 -10.60 -4.88 -13.52
N ARG A 313 -11.43 -5.85 -13.11
CA ARG A 313 -11.91 -6.02 -11.73
C ARG A 313 -11.94 -7.48 -11.37
N TYR A 314 -11.08 -7.88 -10.46
CA TYR A 314 -10.89 -9.27 -10.03
C TYR A 314 -10.91 -9.35 -8.52
N LEU A 315 -11.57 -10.36 -7.95
CA LEU A 315 -11.48 -10.72 -6.56
C LEU A 315 -10.40 -11.80 -6.42
N LEU A 316 -9.51 -11.66 -5.45
CA LEU A 316 -8.55 -12.69 -5.06
C LEU A 316 -8.91 -13.22 -3.67
N TYR A 317 -8.89 -14.53 -3.54
CA TYR A 317 -8.99 -15.29 -2.28
C TYR A 317 -7.76 -16.17 -2.18
N ALA A 318 -6.86 -15.91 -1.24
CA ALA A 318 -5.61 -16.62 -1.11
C ALA A 318 -5.53 -17.44 0.19
N HIS A 319 -4.46 -18.20 0.33
CA HIS A 319 -4.12 -19.06 1.48
C HIS A 319 -5.14 -20.14 1.79
N MET A 320 -5.86 -20.65 0.76
CA MET A 320 -6.93 -21.66 0.95
C MET A 320 -6.38 -23.03 1.36
N VAL A 321 -7.24 -23.86 1.95
CA VAL A 321 -6.91 -25.27 2.29
C VAL A 321 -6.66 -26.06 1.00
N PRO A 322 -5.58 -26.86 0.90
CA PRO A 322 -5.33 -27.71 -0.25
C PRO A 322 -6.48 -28.72 -0.47
N GLY A 323 -6.87 -28.90 -1.73
CA GLY A 323 -7.96 -29.80 -2.13
C GLY A 323 -9.36 -29.30 -1.74
N SER A 324 -9.50 -28.06 -1.22
CA SER A 324 -10.79 -27.54 -0.79
C SER A 324 -11.51 -26.68 -1.82
N LEU A 325 -10.89 -26.40 -2.95
CA LEU A 325 -11.48 -25.57 -4.00
C LEU A 325 -12.75 -26.24 -4.54
N ARG A 326 -13.87 -25.49 -4.54
CA ARG A 326 -15.18 -25.95 -5.03
C ARG A 326 -15.52 -25.40 -6.40
N VAL A 327 -14.57 -24.71 -7.02
CA VAL A 327 -14.73 -24.06 -8.32
C VAL A 327 -13.49 -24.29 -9.18
N ARG A 328 -13.64 -24.20 -10.49
CA ARG A 328 -12.55 -24.36 -11.47
C ARG A 328 -12.49 -23.20 -12.44
N LYS A 329 -11.34 -22.99 -13.04
CA LYS A 329 -11.15 -22.00 -14.10
C LYS A 329 -12.23 -22.16 -15.20
N GLY A 330 -12.81 -21.03 -15.61
CA GLY A 330 -13.89 -20.95 -16.59
C GLY A 330 -15.30 -21.02 -15.99
N GLN A 331 -15.47 -21.48 -14.76
CA GLN A 331 -16.78 -21.62 -14.11
C GLN A 331 -17.39 -20.24 -13.77
N GLN A 332 -18.70 -20.11 -13.96
CA GLN A 332 -19.49 -18.98 -13.44
C GLN A 332 -19.83 -19.25 -11.98
N VAL A 333 -19.69 -18.22 -11.15
CA VAL A 333 -20.07 -18.23 -9.74
C VAL A 333 -21.11 -17.17 -9.46
N ARG A 334 -21.99 -17.44 -8.51
CA ARG A 334 -22.95 -16.46 -8.00
C ARG A 334 -22.45 -15.86 -6.69
N ARG A 335 -22.77 -14.60 -6.45
CA ARG A 335 -22.52 -13.97 -5.15
C ARG A 335 -23.12 -14.81 -4.03
N GLY A 336 -22.35 -15.03 -2.94
CA GLY A 336 -22.73 -15.87 -1.82
C GLY A 336 -22.43 -17.38 -2.02
N GLN A 337 -21.99 -17.80 -3.21
CA GLN A 337 -21.61 -19.19 -3.44
C GLN A 337 -20.32 -19.53 -2.71
N VAL A 338 -20.28 -20.69 -2.02
CA VAL A 338 -19.03 -21.20 -1.41
C VAL A 338 -18.07 -21.62 -2.51
N ILE A 339 -16.83 -21.13 -2.42
CA ILE A 339 -15.76 -21.34 -3.42
C ILE A 339 -14.61 -22.22 -2.91
N GLY A 340 -14.52 -22.42 -1.60
CA GLY A 340 -13.50 -23.24 -0.93
C GLY A 340 -13.46 -22.96 0.55
N LEU A 341 -12.35 -23.35 1.21
CA LEU A 341 -12.15 -23.19 2.65
C LEU A 341 -10.89 -22.39 2.94
N LEU A 342 -10.95 -21.54 3.96
CA LEU A 342 -9.84 -20.77 4.50
C LEU A 342 -8.77 -21.69 5.10
N GLY A 343 -7.51 -21.49 4.72
CA GLY A 343 -6.37 -22.32 5.12
C GLY A 343 -5.19 -21.53 5.64
N ASN A 344 -3.98 -22.03 5.40
CA ASN A 344 -2.70 -21.46 5.80
C ASN A 344 -1.59 -21.83 4.79
N SER A 345 -1.90 -21.80 3.50
CA SER A 345 -0.95 -22.21 2.45
C SER A 345 -0.23 -21.00 1.84
N GLY A 346 0.99 -21.22 1.34
CA GLY A 346 1.79 -20.16 0.72
C GLY A 346 2.49 -19.25 1.74
N ASN A 347 2.56 -17.95 1.50
CA ASN A 347 3.14 -16.97 2.42
C ASN A 347 2.13 -16.59 3.50
N SER A 348 1.92 -17.49 4.46
CA SER A 348 0.93 -17.34 5.54
C SER A 348 1.44 -18.06 6.78
N SER A 349 1.52 -17.35 7.90
CA SER A 349 2.03 -17.85 9.19
C SER A 349 0.92 -18.42 10.07
N THR A 350 -0.28 -17.86 10.03
CA THR A 350 -1.47 -18.35 10.72
C THR A 350 -2.70 -18.30 9.83
N PRO A 351 -3.74 -19.15 10.10
CA PRO A 351 -4.93 -19.20 9.26
C PRO A 351 -5.67 -17.88 9.16
N HIS A 352 -5.65 -17.27 7.98
CA HIS A 352 -6.39 -16.07 7.61
C HIS A 352 -6.83 -16.14 6.15
N LEU A 353 -7.72 -15.26 5.73
CA LEU A 353 -8.02 -15.05 4.33
C LEU A 353 -7.35 -13.75 3.86
N HIS A 354 -6.32 -13.85 3.05
CA HIS A 354 -5.88 -12.70 2.26
C HIS A 354 -6.88 -12.44 1.14
N PHE A 355 -7.51 -11.26 1.19
CA PHE A 355 -8.52 -10.85 0.23
C PHE A 355 -8.23 -9.48 -0.34
N GLN A 356 -8.31 -9.38 -1.67
CA GLN A 356 -8.19 -8.08 -2.34
C GLN A 356 -9.04 -8.00 -3.61
N VAL A 357 -9.25 -6.76 -4.06
CA VAL A 357 -9.75 -6.46 -5.41
C VAL A 357 -8.58 -5.90 -6.22
N SER A 358 -8.38 -6.43 -7.44
CA SER A 358 -7.25 -6.06 -8.29
C SER A 358 -7.67 -5.77 -9.73
N ASP A 359 -6.78 -5.15 -10.50
CA ASP A 359 -6.99 -4.79 -11.89
C ASP A 359 -6.65 -5.90 -12.90
N ARG A 360 -5.96 -6.95 -12.45
CA ARG A 360 -5.54 -8.13 -13.22
C ARG A 360 -5.83 -9.41 -12.43
N PRO A 361 -5.89 -10.59 -13.08
CA PRO A 361 -6.16 -11.85 -12.40
C PRO A 361 -4.95 -12.37 -11.60
N GLY A 362 -5.20 -13.15 -10.55
CA GLY A 362 -4.16 -13.77 -9.73
C GLY A 362 -3.62 -12.84 -8.64
N PHE A 363 -2.48 -13.25 -8.06
CA PHE A 363 -1.81 -12.50 -7.00
C PHE A 363 -0.88 -11.40 -7.57
N ALA A 364 -0.10 -11.73 -8.60
CA ALA A 364 0.85 -10.84 -9.25
C ALA A 364 0.97 -11.19 -10.75
N PRO A 365 1.32 -10.26 -11.64
CA PRO A 365 1.48 -8.81 -11.41
C PRO A 365 0.13 -8.08 -11.42
N VAL A 366 -0.24 -7.46 -10.35
CA VAL A 366 -1.53 -6.75 -10.20
C VAL A 366 -1.36 -5.42 -9.48
N ASP A 367 -2.30 -4.49 -9.70
CA ASP A 367 -2.47 -3.31 -8.86
C ASP A 367 -3.76 -3.43 -8.04
N SER A 368 -3.66 -3.17 -6.74
CA SER A 368 -4.78 -3.28 -5.82
C SER A 368 -5.74 -2.12 -5.98
N LEU A 369 -7.03 -2.41 -6.14
CA LEU A 369 -8.09 -1.45 -6.34
C LEU A 369 -8.90 -1.22 -5.06
N PRO A 370 -9.35 0.01 -4.77
CA PRO A 370 -10.20 0.27 -3.63
C PRO A 370 -11.58 -0.37 -3.82
N PHE A 371 -12.08 -0.95 -2.75
CA PHE A 371 -13.40 -1.57 -2.71
C PHE A 371 -14.16 -1.18 -1.44
N VAL A 372 -15.44 -1.44 -1.42
CA VAL A 372 -16.32 -1.22 -0.27
C VAL A 372 -17.29 -2.38 -0.16
N PHE A 373 -17.67 -2.73 1.07
CA PHE A 373 -18.72 -3.72 1.28
C PHE A 373 -20.09 -3.07 1.15
N ASN A 374 -21.00 -3.77 0.51
CA ASN A 374 -22.37 -3.28 0.38
C ASN A 374 -23.05 -3.02 1.74
N ARG A 375 -22.78 -3.89 2.75
CA ARG A 375 -23.22 -3.71 4.13
C ARG A 375 -22.46 -4.62 5.09
N PHE A 376 -22.29 -4.19 6.34
CA PHE A 376 -21.82 -4.94 7.49
C PHE A 376 -22.16 -4.19 8.77
N ALA A 377 -22.12 -4.86 9.93
CA ALA A 377 -22.20 -4.21 11.22
C ALA A 377 -20.78 -3.94 11.76
N LEU A 378 -20.44 -2.69 12.02
CA LEU A 378 -19.20 -2.33 12.73
C LEU A 378 -19.42 -2.51 14.22
N LEU A 379 -18.60 -3.33 14.87
CA LEU A 379 -18.65 -3.63 16.29
C LEU A 379 -17.68 -2.81 17.11
N GLY A 380 -16.47 -2.59 16.58
CA GLY A 380 -15.39 -1.89 17.26
C GLY A 380 -14.08 -2.06 16.53
N GLN A 381 -12.99 -2.06 17.30
CA GLN A 381 -11.64 -2.18 16.80
C GLN A 381 -10.79 -3.00 17.78
N ILE A 382 -9.88 -3.82 17.25
CA ILE A 382 -8.79 -4.41 18.04
C ILE A 382 -7.76 -3.31 18.31
N THR A 383 -7.33 -3.20 19.57
CA THR A 383 -6.37 -2.19 20.01
C THR A 383 -4.93 -2.72 20.08
N ASP A 384 -4.78 -4.04 20.15
CA ASP A 384 -3.47 -4.66 20.06
C ASP A 384 -2.88 -4.51 18.65
N GLU A 385 -1.59 -4.39 18.58
CA GLU A 385 -0.86 -4.65 17.34
C GLU A 385 -0.67 -6.15 17.19
N PHE A 386 -1.08 -6.68 16.06
CA PHE A 386 -0.86 -8.08 15.69
C PHE A 386 -0.82 -8.19 14.16
N SER A 387 -0.26 -9.28 13.71
CA SER A 387 -0.29 -9.75 12.33
C SER A 387 -0.42 -11.24 12.34
N ASP A 388 -0.56 -11.87 11.19
CA ASP A 388 -0.58 -13.33 11.09
C ASP A 388 0.72 -13.95 11.65
N GLU A 389 1.88 -13.31 11.50
CA GLU A 389 3.16 -13.78 12.07
C GLU A 389 3.18 -13.70 13.59
N THR A 390 2.62 -12.66 14.18
CA THR A 390 2.69 -12.44 15.63
C THR A 390 1.57 -13.14 16.38
N LEU A 391 0.47 -13.48 15.71
CA LEU A 391 -0.71 -14.09 16.32
C LEU A 391 -0.40 -15.45 16.96
N ALA A 392 0.44 -16.28 16.35
CA ALA A 392 0.87 -17.57 16.90
C ALA A 392 1.82 -17.44 18.10
N LEU A 393 2.50 -16.31 18.24
CA LEU A 393 3.47 -16.05 19.32
C LEU A 393 2.81 -15.49 20.58
N ARG A 394 1.53 -15.15 20.52
CA ARG A 394 0.79 -14.63 21.68
C ARG A 394 0.59 -15.73 22.73
N PRO A 395 0.64 -15.39 24.03
CA PRO A 395 0.42 -16.38 25.11
C PRO A 395 -1.03 -16.90 25.12
N THR A 396 -1.98 -16.14 24.60
CA THR A 396 -3.40 -16.50 24.45
C THR A 396 -3.91 -16.02 23.10
N GLY A 397 -5.04 -16.58 22.64
CA GLY A 397 -5.72 -16.12 21.44
C GLY A 397 -6.52 -14.81 21.63
N ASP A 398 -6.51 -14.23 22.83
CA ASP A 398 -7.27 -13.03 23.17
C ASP A 398 -6.72 -11.80 22.47
N LEU A 399 -7.60 -10.99 21.90
CA LEU A 399 -7.29 -9.70 21.28
C LEU A 399 -8.02 -8.59 22.06
N ALA A 400 -7.29 -7.57 22.49
CA ALA A 400 -7.88 -6.46 23.21
C ALA A 400 -8.82 -5.67 22.28
N PHE A 401 -10.05 -5.46 22.72
CA PHE A 401 -11.14 -4.90 21.93
C PHE A 401 -11.69 -3.61 22.53
N ALA A 402 -11.82 -2.59 21.68
CA ALA A 402 -12.51 -1.35 21.99
C ALA A 402 -13.83 -1.30 21.22
N PRO A 403 -14.99 -1.30 21.90
CA PRO A 403 -16.30 -1.25 21.23
C PRO A 403 -16.55 0.12 20.60
N ALA A 404 -17.18 0.15 19.43
CA ALA A 404 -17.66 1.38 18.77
C ALA A 404 -18.97 1.93 19.38
N GLY A 405 -19.36 1.50 20.56
CA GLY A 405 -20.68 1.69 21.15
C GLY A 405 -21.69 0.66 20.61
N ALA A 406 -22.95 1.05 20.39
CA ALA A 406 -23.92 0.13 19.78
C ALA A 406 -23.49 -0.25 18.36
N PRO A 407 -23.66 -1.51 17.93
CA PRO A 407 -23.33 -1.95 16.60
C PRO A 407 -23.99 -1.08 15.53
N ARG A 408 -23.20 -0.53 14.60
CA ARG A 408 -23.70 0.37 13.56
C ARG A 408 -23.66 -0.30 12.20
N LEU A 409 -24.81 -0.36 11.55
CA LEU A 409 -24.89 -0.82 10.16
C LEU A 409 -24.18 0.17 9.24
N ARG A 410 -23.16 -0.31 8.55
CA ARG A 410 -22.38 0.42 7.56
C ARG A 410 -22.77 -0.01 6.15
N ARG A 411 -22.74 0.92 5.22
CA ARG A 411 -23.05 0.67 3.80
C ARG A 411 -22.06 1.38 2.91
N GLN A 412 -21.51 0.65 1.94
CA GLN A 412 -20.55 1.16 0.97
C GLN A 412 -19.36 1.88 1.66
N GLU A 413 -18.82 1.22 2.66
CA GLU A 413 -17.62 1.66 3.38
C GLU A 413 -16.56 0.56 3.32
N LEU A 414 -15.29 0.97 3.35
CA LEU A 414 -14.12 0.12 3.50
C LEU A 414 -13.83 -0.05 4.99
N PRO A 415 -13.78 -1.26 5.52
CA PRO A 415 -13.25 -1.48 6.86
C PRO A 415 -11.78 -1.02 6.91
N LEU A 416 -11.46 -0.24 7.93
CA LEU A 416 -10.09 0.18 8.20
C LEU A 416 -9.37 -0.89 9.01
N ASP A 417 -8.05 -0.77 9.07
CA ASP A 417 -7.21 -1.69 9.80
C ASP A 417 -7.71 -1.97 11.22
N ARG A 418 -7.69 -3.25 11.61
CA ARG A 418 -8.14 -3.78 12.90
C ARG A 418 -9.61 -3.52 13.25
N ASN A 419 -10.42 -3.11 12.30
CA ASN A 419 -11.86 -3.04 12.54
C ASN A 419 -12.45 -4.43 12.80
N VAL A 420 -13.32 -4.52 13.82
CA VAL A 420 -14.10 -5.70 14.14
C VAL A 420 -15.51 -5.52 13.61
N LEU A 421 -15.94 -6.45 12.79
CA LEU A 421 -17.21 -6.34 12.12
C LEU A 421 -17.95 -7.69 12.05
N ARG A 422 -19.26 -7.63 11.86
CA ARG A 422 -20.11 -8.81 11.68
C ARG A 422 -20.70 -8.79 10.28
N PHE A 423 -20.52 -9.91 9.58
CA PHE A 423 -21.24 -10.26 8.39
C PHE A 423 -22.42 -11.19 8.73
N GLY A 424 -23.57 -10.98 8.05
CA GLY A 424 -24.79 -11.75 8.26
C GLY A 424 -26.04 -10.89 8.21
#